data_c6c08c5a4070698a50a6796ba8c33a98
#
_entry.id   c6c08c5a4070698a50a6796ba8c33a98
#
_cell.length_a   1.000
_cell.length_b   1.000
_cell.length_c   1.000
_cell.angle_alpha   90.00
_cell.angle_beta   90.00
_cell.angle_gamma   90.00
#
_symmetry.space_group_name_H-M   'P 1'
#
loop_
_entity.id
_entity.type
_entity.pdbx_description
1 polymer ?
#
loop_
_entity_poly.entity_id
_entity_poly.type
_entity_poly.pdbx_seq_one_letter_code
_entity_poly.pdbx_strand_id
1 'polypeptide(L)'
;TFDYVCQNKGGWLPNKLHRYCTVEMKLRPMHRWWRANVGEPAVMQIGFRAGEEKRANRMLERCNEDGLLVFKDVVGQHASGRNKWAETARQMHEFPLIEARIFRDAVVEYWKDKPVRFAERNNCVGCFHRNPLLLRQMYDKFPDKMEWFASQEAGPKKGQWRSEMRYED
;
A
#
# COMPACT_ATOMS: atom_id res chain seq x y z
N THR A 1 2.92 3.82 14.46
CA THR A 1 2.14 2.57 14.58
C THR A 1 0.83 2.66 13.82
N PHE A 2 0.19 1.52 13.55
CA PHE A 2 -1.11 1.49 12.89
C PHE A 2 -2.21 2.14 13.75
N ASP A 3 -2.16 1.92 15.07
CA ASP A 3 -3.05 2.58 16.05
C ASP A 3 -3.01 4.10 15.93
N TYR A 4 -1.81 4.68 15.89
CA TYR A 4 -1.62 6.12 15.72
C TYR A 4 -2.29 6.63 14.43
N VAL A 5 -2.17 5.88 13.33
CA VAL A 5 -2.81 6.26 12.06
C VAL A 5 -4.32 6.20 12.16
N CYS A 6 -4.89 5.18 12.81
CA CYS A 6 -6.33 5.07 13.06
C CYS A 6 -6.83 6.20 13.97
N GLN A 7 -6.12 6.50 15.06
CA GLN A 7 -6.45 7.60 15.97
C GLN A 7 -6.49 8.96 15.26
N ASN A 8 -5.48 9.25 14.41
CA ASN A 8 -5.44 10.49 13.63
C ASN A 8 -6.55 10.59 12.58
N LYS A 9 -7.18 9.48 12.21
CA LYS A 9 -8.38 9.44 11.37
C LYS A 9 -9.67 9.44 12.21
N GLY A 10 -9.58 9.82 13.49
CA GLY A 10 -10.71 9.89 14.37
C GLY A 10 -11.25 8.51 14.80
N GLY A 11 -10.43 7.47 14.75
CA GLY A 11 -10.79 6.09 15.10
C GLY A 11 -11.49 5.31 13.98
N TRP A 12 -11.63 5.89 12.78
CA TRP A 12 -12.17 5.16 11.63
C TRP A 12 -11.19 4.12 11.15
N LEU A 13 -11.68 2.89 10.90
CA LEU A 13 -10.88 1.81 10.34
C LEU A 13 -10.80 1.92 8.80
N PRO A 14 -9.64 1.60 8.21
CA PRO A 14 -9.56 1.53 6.75
C PRO A 14 -10.33 0.31 6.25
N ASN A 15 -10.91 0.46 5.08
CA ASN A 15 -11.72 -0.58 4.43
C ASN A 15 -11.52 -0.56 2.90
N LYS A 16 -12.31 -1.33 2.17
CA LYS A 16 -12.21 -1.43 0.70
C LYS A 16 -12.39 -0.08 -0.01
N LEU A 17 -13.22 0.81 0.53
CA LEU A 17 -13.50 2.13 -0.03
C LEU A 17 -12.45 3.16 0.41
N HIS A 18 -11.99 3.08 1.64
CA HIS A 18 -11.08 4.05 2.26
C HIS A 18 -9.75 3.40 2.67
N ARG A 19 -8.88 3.20 1.71
CA ARG A 19 -7.56 2.56 1.88
C ARG A 19 -6.48 3.51 2.41
N TYR A 20 -6.80 4.36 3.35
CA TYR A 20 -5.83 5.32 3.88
C TYR A 20 -4.60 4.66 4.53
N CYS A 21 -4.71 3.42 5.02
CA CYS A 21 -3.58 2.67 5.55
C CYS A 21 -2.42 2.53 4.55
N THR A 22 -2.72 2.31 3.27
CA THR A 22 -1.69 2.28 2.22
C THR A 22 -1.06 3.66 2.02
N VAL A 23 -1.87 4.71 2.00
CA VAL A 23 -1.40 6.08 1.80
C VAL A 23 -0.54 6.53 2.97
N GLU A 24 -1.03 6.39 4.21
CA GLU A 24 -0.37 6.92 5.40
C GLU A 24 0.89 6.12 5.79
N MET A 25 0.86 4.79 5.64
CA MET A 25 1.94 3.93 6.14
C MET A 25 2.97 3.54 5.07
N LYS A 26 2.65 3.71 3.78
CA LYS A 26 3.54 3.33 2.69
C LYS A 26 3.85 4.50 1.76
N LEU A 27 2.84 5.07 1.10
CA LEU A 27 3.06 6.05 0.04
C LEU A 27 3.61 7.37 0.58
N ARG A 28 3.02 7.93 1.64
CA ARG A 28 3.48 9.20 2.23
C ARG A 28 4.90 9.13 2.84
N PRO A 29 5.27 8.08 3.62
CA PRO A 29 6.64 7.93 4.10
C PRO A 29 7.65 7.80 2.96
N MET A 30 7.35 6.97 1.97
CA MET A 30 8.19 6.79 0.78
C MET A 30 8.35 8.10 0.01
N HIS A 31 7.26 8.83 -0.22
CA HIS A 31 7.27 10.10 -0.93
C HIS A 31 8.05 11.20 -0.17
N ARG A 32 7.90 11.26 1.17
CA ARG A 32 8.69 12.19 2.00
C ARG A 32 10.19 11.89 1.94
N TRP A 33 10.54 10.61 2.03
CA TRP A 33 11.93 10.18 1.91
C TRP A 33 12.49 10.55 0.53
N TRP A 34 11.72 10.24 -0.52
CA TRP A 34 12.10 10.57 -1.90
C TRP A 34 12.38 12.06 -2.08
N ARG A 35 11.49 12.92 -1.62
CA ARG A 35 11.67 14.38 -1.69
C ARG A 35 12.90 14.87 -0.96
N ALA A 36 13.25 14.25 0.15
CA ALA A 36 14.40 14.65 0.96
C ALA A 36 15.74 14.16 0.38
N ASN A 37 15.74 13.05 -0.38
CA ASN A 37 16.97 12.36 -0.77
C ASN A 37 17.19 12.28 -2.29
N VAL A 38 16.13 12.48 -3.09
CA VAL A 38 16.18 12.39 -4.56
C VAL A 38 15.66 13.70 -5.13
N GLY A 39 16.58 14.58 -5.56
CA GLY A 39 16.26 15.94 -6.02
C GLY A 39 15.64 16.00 -7.42
N GLU A 40 15.85 14.96 -8.24
CA GLU A 40 15.46 14.90 -9.65
C GLU A 40 14.53 13.72 -9.94
N PRO A 41 13.81 13.74 -11.07
CA PRO A 41 13.09 12.55 -11.52
C PRO A 41 14.03 11.37 -11.66
N ALA A 42 13.62 10.21 -11.12
CA ALA A 42 14.43 9.01 -11.16
C ALA A 42 13.59 7.78 -11.52
N VAL A 43 14.27 6.77 -12.04
CA VAL A 43 13.66 5.50 -12.41
C VAL A 43 13.30 4.71 -11.15
N MET A 44 12.04 4.29 -11.05
CA MET A 44 11.56 3.39 -10.02
C MET A 44 11.24 2.02 -10.62
N GLN A 45 12.07 1.05 -10.28
CA GLN A 45 11.82 -0.34 -10.65
C GLN A 45 10.76 -0.97 -9.75
N ILE A 46 9.66 -1.40 -10.34
CA ILE A 46 8.50 -1.93 -9.63
C ILE A 46 8.40 -3.44 -9.88
N GLY A 47 8.39 -4.21 -8.79
CA GLY A 47 8.38 -5.68 -8.82
C GLY A 47 7.01 -6.28 -9.21
N PHE A 48 6.31 -5.72 -10.21
CA PHE A 48 5.18 -6.40 -10.83
C PHE A 48 5.69 -7.51 -11.72
N ARG A 49 5.10 -8.69 -11.55
CA ARG A 49 5.48 -9.91 -12.28
C ARG A 49 4.73 -10.01 -13.60
N ALA A 50 5.19 -10.85 -14.48
CA ALA A 50 4.41 -11.29 -15.62
C ALA A 50 3.05 -11.83 -15.17
N GLY A 51 1.98 -11.42 -15.86
CA GLY A 51 0.59 -11.62 -15.44
C GLY A 51 -0.02 -10.44 -14.65
N GLU A 52 0.78 -9.42 -14.29
CA GLU A 52 0.31 -8.20 -13.62
C GLU A 52 0.31 -6.96 -14.55
N GLU A 53 0.36 -7.16 -15.86
CA GLU A 53 0.45 -6.09 -16.89
C GLU A 53 -0.69 -5.07 -16.76
N LYS A 54 -1.90 -5.51 -16.42
CA LYS A 54 -3.04 -4.61 -16.17
C LYS A 54 -2.78 -3.61 -15.03
N ARG A 55 -1.94 -4.00 -14.05
CA ARG A 55 -1.55 -3.10 -12.96
C ARG A 55 -0.49 -2.12 -13.41
N ALA A 56 0.48 -2.59 -14.18
CA ALA A 56 1.53 -1.76 -14.77
C ALA A 56 0.92 -0.70 -15.69
N ASN A 57 0.04 -1.10 -16.60
CA ASN A 57 -0.64 -0.19 -17.53
C ASN A 57 -1.43 0.91 -16.78
N ARG A 58 -2.18 0.56 -15.75
CA ARG A 58 -2.88 1.56 -14.91
C ARG A 58 -1.95 2.53 -14.18
N MET A 59 -0.70 2.17 -13.95
CA MET A 59 0.29 3.10 -13.40
C MET A 59 0.82 4.03 -14.49
N LEU A 60 1.10 3.49 -15.67
CA LEU A 60 1.57 4.27 -16.83
C LEU A 60 0.50 5.28 -17.31
N GLU A 61 -0.78 4.93 -17.27
CA GLU A 61 -1.90 5.82 -17.59
C GLU A 61 -1.96 7.09 -16.70
N ARG A 62 -1.24 7.11 -15.58
CA ARG A 62 -1.16 8.27 -14.66
C ARG A 62 0.09 9.12 -14.89
N CYS A 63 0.93 8.72 -15.80
CA CYS A 63 2.12 9.47 -16.15
C CYS A 63 1.77 10.59 -17.13
N ASN A 64 2.57 11.64 -17.12
CA ASN A 64 2.51 12.72 -18.10
C ASN A 64 3.05 12.27 -19.48
N GLU A 65 3.10 13.17 -20.43
CA GLU A 65 3.59 12.91 -21.79
C GLU A 65 5.05 12.44 -21.82
N ASP A 66 5.86 12.85 -20.84
CA ASP A 66 7.25 12.41 -20.67
C ASP A 66 7.40 11.05 -19.99
N GLY A 67 6.30 10.36 -19.66
CA GLY A 67 6.29 9.08 -18.97
C GLY A 67 6.56 9.17 -17.46
N LEU A 68 6.49 10.38 -16.88
CA LEU A 68 6.76 10.61 -15.47
C LEU A 68 5.46 10.65 -14.65
N LEU A 69 5.44 9.93 -13.53
CA LEU A 69 4.36 10.03 -12.57
C LEU A 69 4.39 11.40 -11.88
N VAL A 70 3.24 12.08 -11.93
CA VAL A 70 3.05 13.42 -11.38
C VAL A 70 2.38 13.35 -10.01
N PHE A 71 2.95 14.06 -9.05
CA PHE A 71 2.41 14.20 -7.70
C PHE A 71 1.95 15.63 -7.45
N LYS A 72 0.92 15.80 -6.64
CA LYS A 72 0.55 17.10 -6.08
C LYS A 72 1.32 17.34 -4.80
N ASP A 73 2.23 18.29 -4.84
CA ASP A 73 3.10 18.67 -3.73
C ASP A 73 2.75 20.02 -3.16
N VAL A 74 2.92 20.19 -1.85
CA VAL A 74 2.89 21.51 -1.22
C VAL A 74 4.23 22.18 -1.48
N VAL A 75 4.19 23.22 -2.29
CA VAL A 75 5.39 24.01 -2.68
C VAL A 75 5.55 25.30 -1.89
N GLY A 76 4.64 25.59 -0.97
CA GLY A 76 4.66 26.77 -0.13
C GLY A 76 3.30 27.05 0.51
N GLN A 77 3.13 28.27 1.03
CA GLN A 77 1.85 28.73 1.56
C GLN A 77 1.45 30.06 0.94
N HIS A 78 0.16 30.27 0.79
CA HIS A 78 -0.42 31.57 0.46
C HIS A 78 -0.37 32.48 1.69
N ALA A 79 -0.50 33.80 1.50
CA ALA A 79 -0.59 34.77 2.60
C ALA A 79 -1.73 34.47 3.60
N SER A 80 -2.75 33.74 3.16
CA SER A 80 -3.86 33.23 3.99
C SER A 80 -3.53 32.01 4.84
N GLY A 81 -2.29 31.50 4.82
CA GLY A 81 -1.88 30.28 5.50
C GLY A 81 -2.29 28.97 4.79
N ARG A 82 -3.04 29.03 3.69
CA ARG A 82 -3.41 27.84 2.91
C ARG A 82 -2.22 27.28 2.14
N ASN A 83 -2.14 25.97 2.03
CA ASN A 83 -1.10 25.30 1.24
C ASN A 83 -1.21 25.68 -0.24
N LYS A 84 -0.08 26.06 -0.83
CA LYS A 84 0.08 26.23 -2.27
C LYS A 84 0.51 24.87 -2.86
N TRP A 85 -0.27 24.36 -3.79
CA TRP A 85 -0.03 23.07 -4.43
C TRP A 85 0.54 23.28 -5.84
N ALA A 86 1.49 22.44 -6.21
CA ALA A 86 1.96 22.34 -7.59
C ALA A 86 2.10 20.85 -7.98
N GLU A 87 2.03 20.63 -9.27
CA GLU A 87 2.31 19.32 -9.85
C GLU A 87 3.83 19.18 -10.04
N THR A 88 4.37 18.04 -9.60
CA THR A 88 5.79 17.72 -9.68
C THR A 88 5.96 16.35 -10.28
N ALA A 89 6.61 16.28 -11.44
CA ALA A 89 6.98 15.02 -12.07
C ALA A 89 8.21 14.44 -11.36
N ARG A 90 8.16 13.18 -10.91
CA ARG A 90 9.22 12.63 -10.06
C ARG A 90 9.70 11.25 -10.43
N GLN A 91 8.88 10.38 -10.97
CA GLN A 91 9.19 8.97 -11.11
C GLN A 91 8.86 8.47 -12.50
N MET A 92 9.84 7.86 -13.14
CA MET A 92 9.63 6.99 -14.29
C MET A 92 9.48 5.55 -13.78
N HIS A 93 8.52 4.82 -14.29
CA HIS A 93 8.27 3.45 -13.85
C HIS A 93 8.81 2.44 -14.84
N GLU A 94 9.56 1.48 -14.33
CA GLU A 94 10.00 0.29 -15.06
C GLU A 94 9.48 -0.99 -14.38
N PHE A 95 9.25 -2.03 -15.17
CA PHE A 95 8.70 -3.30 -14.71
C PHE A 95 9.59 -4.48 -15.15
N PRO A 96 10.81 -4.59 -14.63
CA PRO A 96 11.81 -5.53 -15.13
C PRO A 96 11.36 -7.00 -15.07
N LEU A 97 10.50 -7.37 -14.10
CA LEU A 97 9.99 -8.74 -14.03
C LEU A 97 8.93 -9.03 -15.10
N ILE A 98 8.18 -8.02 -15.55
CA ILE A 98 7.24 -8.16 -16.68
C ILE A 98 8.05 -8.31 -17.98
N GLU A 99 9.02 -7.45 -18.19
CA GLU A 99 9.90 -7.45 -19.36
C GLU A 99 10.66 -8.78 -19.50
N ALA A 100 11.19 -9.29 -18.38
CA ALA A 100 11.86 -10.58 -18.32
C ALA A 100 10.90 -11.79 -18.30
N ARG A 101 9.57 -11.59 -18.36
CA ARG A 101 8.54 -12.62 -18.32
C ARG A 101 8.64 -13.54 -17.08
N ILE A 102 9.00 -12.96 -15.92
CA ILE A 102 9.13 -13.68 -14.66
C ILE A 102 7.78 -13.77 -13.96
N PHE A 103 7.28 -14.99 -13.81
CA PHE A 103 6.03 -15.32 -13.12
C PHE A 103 6.26 -15.61 -11.63
N ARG A 104 5.16 -15.80 -10.90
CA ARG A 104 5.18 -15.98 -9.44
C ARG A 104 5.98 -17.22 -9.00
N ASP A 105 5.84 -18.31 -9.70
CA ASP A 105 6.53 -19.58 -9.42
C ASP A 105 8.07 -19.44 -9.51
N ALA A 106 8.57 -18.76 -10.54
CA ALA A 106 9.98 -18.46 -10.67
C ALA A 106 10.50 -17.58 -9.50
N VAL A 107 9.70 -16.61 -9.04
CA VAL A 107 10.05 -15.80 -7.86
C VAL A 107 10.09 -16.67 -6.59
N VAL A 108 9.13 -17.56 -6.41
CA VAL A 108 9.06 -18.46 -5.25
C VAL A 108 10.26 -19.40 -5.26
N GLU A 109 10.58 -20.01 -6.39
CA GLU A 109 11.71 -20.92 -6.53
C GLU A 109 13.05 -20.22 -6.28
N TYR A 110 13.23 -19.01 -6.84
CA TYR A 110 14.44 -18.21 -6.61
C TYR A 110 14.73 -17.95 -5.12
N TRP A 111 13.67 -17.72 -4.31
CA TRP A 111 13.82 -17.38 -2.89
C TRP A 111 13.80 -18.57 -1.95
N LYS A 112 13.49 -19.78 -2.42
CA LYS A 112 13.26 -20.98 -1.63
C LYS A 112 14.40 -21.30 -0.64
N ASP A 113 15.64 -21.19 -1.13
CA ASP A 113 16.83 -21.54 -0.36
C ASP A 113 17.61 -20.32 0.16
N LYS A 114 17.02 -19.13 0.08
CA LYS A 114 17.68 -17.90 0.54
C LYS A 114 17.21 -17.52 1.95
N PRO A 115 18.07 -16.87 2.76
CA PRO A 115 17.76 -16.50 4.14
C PRO A 115 16.81 -15.29 4.24
N VAL A 116 15.87 -15.18 3.32
CA VAL A 116 14.88 -14.11 3.29
C VAL A 116 13.50 -14.67 3.59
N ARG A 117 12.87 -14.14 4.64
CA ARG A 117 11.49 -14.48 4.98
C ARG A 117 10.53 -13.51 4.32
N PHE A 118 9.59 -14.03 3.57
CA PHE A 118 8.46 -13.26 3.07
C PHE A 118 7.30 -13.25 4.05
N ALA A 119 6.59 -12.12 4.10
CA ALA A 119 5.29 -12.08 4.74
C ALA A 119 4.38 -13.10 4.04
N GLU A 120 3.75 -13.94 4.81
CA GLU A 120 2.85 -14.94 4.26
C GLU A 120 1.73 -14.26 3.50
N ARG A 121 1.59 -14.63 2.21
CA ARG A 121 0.59 -14.09 1.28
C ARG A 121 0.62 -12.56 1.10
N ASN A 122 1.77 -11.93 1.30
CA ASN A 122 2.12 -10.55 0.88
C ASN A 122 1.24 -9.39 1.37
N ASN A 123 0.33 -9.58 2.34
CA ASN A 123 -0.51 -8.53 2.90
C ASN A 123 -0.42 -8.53 4.44
N CYS A 124 -0.96 -7.48 5.07
CA CYS A 124 -1.17 -7.48 6.52
C CYS A 124 -2.00 -8.72 6.93
N VAL A 125 -1.80 -9.23 8.15
CA VAL A 125 -2.47 -10.44 8.64
C VAL A 125 -3.98 -10.30 8.49
N GLY A 126 -4.60 -9.27 9.08
CA GLY A 126 -6.03 -8.97 8.96
C GLY A 126 -6.37 -8.02 7.81
N CYS A 127 -5.76 -8.16 6.63
CA CYS A 127 -6.07 -7.28 5.50
C CYS A 127 -7.49 -7.53 4.97
N PHE A 128 -8.32 -6.51 4.96
CA PHE A 128 -9.71 -6.55 4.49
C PHE A 128 -9.88 -6.91 3.00
N HIS A 129 -8.80 -6.95 2.23
CA HIS A 129 -8.80 -7.44 0.85
C HIS A 129 -8.65 -8.97 0.73
N ARG A 130 -8.40 -9.67 1.83
CA ARG A 130 -8.37 -11.13 1.82
C ARG A 130 -9.77 -11.70 1.67
N ASN A 131 -9.90 -12.86 1.04
CA ASN A 131 -11.17 -13.58 1.11
C ASN A 131 -11.36 -14.22 2.52
N PRO A 132 -12.58 -14.60 2.92
CA PRO A 132 -12.84 -15.16 4.24
C PRO A 132 -12.00 -16.39 4.58
N LEU A 133 -11.80 -17.31 3.64
CA LEU A 133 -10.96 -18.50 3.84
C LEU A 133 -9.50 -18.14 4.19
N LEU A 134 -8.95 -17.12 3.54
CA LEU A 134 -7.61 -16.62 3.85
C LEU A 134 -7.55 -15.88 5.20
N LEU A 135 -8.60 -15.19 5.60
CA LEU A 135 -8.71 -14.59 6.93
C LEU A 135 -8.75 -15.68 8.00
N ARG A 136 -9.51 -16.74 7.80
CA ARG A 136 -9.54 -17.89 8.71
C ARG A 136 -8.16 -18.53 8.86
N GLN A 137 -7.45 -18.78 7.75
CA GLN A 137 -6.07 -19.28 7.79
C GLN A 137 -5.11 -18.34 8.54
N MET A 138 -5.32 -17.02 8.45
CA MET A 138 -4.53 -16.05 9.20
C MET A 138 -4.86 -16.08 10.69
N TYR A 139 -6.13 -16.31 11.06
CA TYR A 139 -6.54 -16.49 12.44
C TYR A 139 -5.87 -17.72 13.04
N ASP A 140 -5.97 -18.86 12.37
CA ASP A 140 -5.38 -20.12 12.82
C ASP A 140 -3.86 -20.02 13.04
N LYS A 141 -3.18 -19.22 12.21
CA LYS A 141 -1.72 -19.06 12.27
C LYS A 141 -1.23 -17.90 13.14
N PHE A 142 -2.01 -16.85 13.29
CA PHE A 142 -1.66 -15.62 14.00
C PHE A 142 -2.84 -15.12 14.86
N PRO A 143 -3.33 -15.93 15.82
CA PRO A 143 -4.54 -15.61 16.58
C PRO A 143 -4.42 -14.25 17.28
N ASP A 144 -3.35 -13.99 18.02
CA ASP A 144 -3.15 -12.73 18.77
C ASP A 144 -3.27 -11.49 17.85
N LYS A 145 -2.77 -11.59 16.62
CA LYS A 145 -2.85 -10.48 15.65
C LYS A 145 -4.26 -10.32 15.12
N MET A 146 -4.96 -11.42 14.87
CA MET A 146 -6.34 -11.37 14.39
C MET A 146 -7.30 -10.89 15.48
N GLU A 147 -7.10 -11.29 16.72
CA GLU A 147 -7.81 -10.76 17.89
C GLU A 147 -7.63 -9.25 18.04
N TRP A 148 -6.40 -8.75 17.82
CA TRP A 148 -6.19 -7.32 17.76
C TRP A 148 -7.02 -6.65 16.66
N PHE A 149 -7.09 -7.23 15.44
CA PHE A 149 -7.94 -6.69 14.37
C PHE A 149 -9.42 -6.70 14.76
N ALA A 150 -9.94 -7.79 15.36
CA ALA A 150 -11.31 -7.89 15.84
C ALA A 150 -11.62 -6.84 16.92
N SER A 151 -10.72 -6.67 17.90
CA SER A 151 -10.88 -5.68 18.97
C SER A 151 -11.01 -4.23 18.47
N GLN A 152 -10.42 -3.91 17.33
CA GLN A 152 -10.55 -2.58 16.74
C GLN A 152 -11.97 -2.28 16.22
N GLU A 153 -12.75 -3.30 15.84
CA GLU A 153 -14.15 -3.14 15.44
C GLU A 153 -15.10 -2.90 16.63
N ALA A 154 -14.67 -3.27 17.83
CA ALA A 154 -15.41 -3.03 19.08
C ALA A 154 -15.28 -1.59 19.62
N GLY A 155 -14.46 -0.75 18.99
CA GLY A 155 -14.17 0.61 19.44
C GLY A 155 -15.38 1.55 19.40
N PRO A 156 -15.32 2.67 20.14
CA PRO A 156 -16.46 3.60 20.33
C PRO A 156 -16.96 4.24 19.03
N LYS A 157 -16.18 4.24 17.97
CA LYS A 157 -16.55 4.78 16.65
C LYS A 157 -16.96 3.70 15.64
N LYS A 158 -17.06 2.45 16.08
CA LYS A 158 -17.67 1.31 15.36
C LYS A 158 -17.37 1.26 13.85
N GLY A 159 -16.10 1.44 13.48
CA GLY A 159 -15.67 1.13 12.12
C GLY A 159 -15.62 -0.39 11.91
N GLN A 160 -15.77 -0.82 10.68
CA GLN A 160 -15.59 -2.21 10.28
C GLN A 160 -14.50 -2.28 9.20
N TRP A 161 -13.69 -3.33 9.24
CA TRP A 161 -12.72 -3.62 8.19
C TRP A 161 -13.41 -4.00 6.89
N ARG A 162 -14.56 -4.67 7.01
CA ARG A 162 -15.36 -5.16 5.91
C ARG A 162 -16.83 -4.86 6.17
N SER A 163 -17.56 -4.51 5.12
CA SER A 163 -19.00 -4.24 5.21
C SER A 163 -19.85 -5.51 5.37
N GLU A 164 -19.32 -6.63 4.89
CA GLU A 164 -20.03 -7.89 4.79
C GLU A 164 -19.85 -8.84 5.98
N MET A 165 -18.88 -8.58 6.87
CA MET A 165 -18.61 -9.41 8.07
C MET A 165 -17.76 -8.64 9.07
N ARG A 166 -17.83 -8.99 10.34
CA ARG A 166 -16.87 -8.58 11.36
C ARG A 166 -15.75 -9.62 11.50
N TYR A 167 -14.67 -9.26 12.14
CA TYR A 167 -13.53 -10.18 12.37
C TYR A 167 -13.72 -11.04 13.62
N GLU A 168 -14.74 -10.78 14.42
CA GLU A 168 -15.18 -11.64 15.52
C GLU A 168 -16.08 -12.82 15.06
N ASP A 169 -16.69 -12.71 13.86
CA ASP A 169 -17.51 -13.76 13.25
C ASP A 169 -16.63 -14.90 12.67
#